data_88e270d75b44dabd57ca9f4c37f785d4
#
_entry.id   88e270d75b44dabd57ca9f4c37f785d4
#
_cell.length_a   1.000
_cell.length_b   1.000
_cell.length_c   1.000
_cell.angle_alpha   90.00
_cell.angle_beta   90.00
_cell.angle_gamma   90.00
#
_symmetry.space_group_name_H-M   'P 1'
#
loop_
_entity.id
_entity.type
_entity.pdbx_description
1 polymer ?
#
loop_
_entity_poly.entity_id
_entity_poly.type
_entity_poly.pdbx_seq_one_letter_code
_entity_poly.pdbx_strand_id
1 'polypeptide(L)'
;VAFFTSRGMVYVFKLYNLPYTRAGFGEPVQNLFKFADGEKVISMLSLDPAELAAGQTPSSGDSSNKSTRQTRLSFADDNKGGLEGMIIGGSGYGFRFPLSNLIETTRSGRKLMTLKGDDKVVGFSLITGDHLFMASDNGKGIVIPVDQVSLLTGAGMGSRLIKLINSSLAGFKIANKNGHSTLTFDDRKTKKINFKDIRVTNRGGQGIIISKRKKITAVE
;
A
#
# COMPACT_ATOMS: atom_id res chain seq x y z
N VAL A 1 10.23 -11.74 -3.49
CA VAL A 1 9.01 -11.06 -3.92
C VAL A 1 7.90 -11.34 -2.91
N ALA A 2 7.08 -10.35 -2.60
CA ALA A 2 5.90 -10.48 -1.75
C ALA A 2 4.63 -10.21 -2.56
N PHE A 3 3.62 -11.10 -2.45
CA PHE A 3 2.27 -10.88 -2.95
C PHE A 3 1.32 -10.57 -1.80
N PHE A 4 0.54 -9.52 -1.93
CA PHE A 4 -0.51 -9.14 -0.99
C PHE A 4 -1.86 -9.47 -1.58
N THR A 5 -2.77 -10.02 -0.76
CA THR A 5 -4.06 -10.47 -1.26
C THR A 5 -5.24 -9.71 -0.67
N SER A 6 -6.37 -9.81 -1.34
CA SER A 6 -7.64 -9.19 -0.93
C SER A 6 -8.13 -9.67 0.45
N ARG A 7 -7.66 -10.83 0.93
CA ARG A 7 -8.00 -11.38 2.25
C ARG A 7 -7.02 -11.03 3.35
N GLY A 8 -6.04 -10.15 3.07
CA GLY A 8 -5.03 -9.73 4.04
C GLY A 8 -3.94 -10.76 4.30
N MET A 9 -3.75 -11.69 3.37
CA MET A 9 -2.62 -12.61 3.39
C MET A 9 -1.43 -12.02 2.63
N VAL A 10 -0.23 -12.43 3.03
CA VAL A 10 1.01 -12.16 2.31
C VAL A 10 1.73 -13.48 2.02
N TYR A 11 2.22 -13.59 0.79
CA TYR A 11 2.99 -14.72 0.30
C TYR A 11 4.35 -14.21 -0.14
N VAL A 12 5.40 -14.64 0.54
CA VAL A 12 6.78 -14.22 0.27
C VAL A 12 7.58 -15.42 -0.19
N PHE A 13 8.24 -15.29 -1.33
CA PHE A 13 9.03 -16.35 -1.90
C PHE A 13 10.21 -15.80 -2.71
N LYS A 14 11.20 -16.65 -2.96
CA LYS A 14 12.35 -16.33 -3.81
C LYS A 14 12.02 -16.63 -5.26
N LEU A 15 12.23 -15.68 -6.16
CA LEU A 15 12.03 -15.87 -7.61
C LEU A 15 12.86 -17.03 -8.15
N TYR A 16 14.01 -17.30 -7.56
CA TYR A 16 14.87 -18.44 -7.91
C TYR A 16 14.16 -19.79 -7.83
N ASN A 17 13.14 -19.91 -6.98
CA ASN A 17 12.36 -21.14 -6.81
C ASN A 17 11.28 -21.33 -7.90
N LEU A 18 11.12 -20.37 -8.82
CA LEU A 18 10.18 -20.51 -9.93
C LEU A 18 10.81 -21.35 -11.06
N PRO A 19 10.04 -22.28 -11.65
CA PRO A 19 10.50 -23.03 -12.80
C PRO A 19 10.75 -22.07 -13.98
N TYR A 20 11.96 -22.11 -14.53
CA TYR A 20 12.29 -21.33 -15.71
C TYR A 20 11.85 -22.08 -16.97
N THR A 21 11.01 -21.43 -17.79
CA THR A 21 10.62 -21.96 -19.10
C THR A 21 10.96 -20.96 -20.20
N ARG A 22 11.65 -21.41 -21.25
CA ARG A 22 11.99 -20.56 -22.40
C ARG A 22 10.80 -20.22 -23.29
N ALA A 23 9.84 -21.13 -23.35
CA ALA A 23 8.62 -20.98 -24.16
C ALA A 23 7.46 -21.56 -23.36
N GLY A 24 6.38 -20.77 -23.20
CA GLY A 24 5.20 -21.19 -22.45
C GLY A 24 4.42 -19.99 -21.91
N PHE A 25 3.19 -20.21 -21.55
CA PHE A 25 2.31 -19.16 -20.98
C PHE A 25 2.58 -18.87 -19.50
N GLY A 26 3.64 -19.47 -18.92
CA GLY A 26 3.90 -19.40 -17.49
C GLY A 26 2.96 -20.30 -16.67
N GLU A 27 3.14 -20.27 -15.36
CA GLU A 27 2.31 -21.02 -14.42
C GLU A 27 1.45 -20.05 -13.59
N PRO A 28 0.14 -20.32 -13.44
CA PRO A 28 -0.71 -19.51 -12.59
C PRO A 28 -0.19 -19.48 -11.16
N VAL A 29 -0.16 -18.29 -10.55
CA VAL A 29 0.34 -18.11 -9.17
C VAL A 29 -0.43 -18.96 -8.15
N GLN A 30 -1.67 -19.32 -8.44
CA GLN A 30 -2.51 -20.21 -7.64
C GLN A 30 -1.93 -21.63 -7.50
N ASN A 31 -1.11 -22.07 -8.45
CA ASN A 31 -0.43 -23.38 -8.37
C ASN A 31 0.72 -23.36 -7.37
N LEU A 32 1.30 -22.18 -7.14
CA LEU A 32 2.41 -21.99 -6.21
C LEU A 32 1.95 -21.90 -4.76
N PHE A 33 0.75 -21.34 -4.53
CA PHE A 33 0.23 -21.04 -3.21
C PHE A 33 -1.19 -21.57 -3.00
N LYS A 34 -1.53 -21.81 -1.73
CA LYS A 34 -2.89 -22.23 -1.34
C LYS A 34 -3.75 -20.99 -1.11
N PHE A 35 -4.26 -20.39 -2.16
CA PHE A 35 -5.23 -19.32 -2.04
C PHE A 35 -6.59 -19.85 -1.57
N ALA A 36 -7.27 -19.07 -0.74
CA ALA A 36 -8.65 -19.33 -0.40
C ALA A 36 -9.57 -19.01 -1.59
N ASP A 37 -10.78 -19.59 -1.59
CA ASP A 37 -11.76 -19.30 -2.65
C ASP A 37 -12.07 -17.80 -2.75
N GLY A 38 -12.05 -17.27 -3.97
CA GLY A 38 -12.24 -15.84 -4.25
C GLY A 38 -11.14 -14.90 -3.77
N GLU A 39 -10.02 -15.41 -3.26
CA GLU A 39 -8.85 -14.62 -2.91
C GLU A 39 -8.13 -14.13 -4.18
N LYS A 40 -7.79 -12.83 -4.20
CA LYS A 40 -7.12 -12.18 -5.35
C LYS A 40 -5.83 -11.51 -4.90
N VAL A 41 -4.79 -11.60 -5.70
CA VAL A 41 -3.59 -10.77 -5.55
C VAL A 41 -3.97 -9.33 -5.90
N ILE A 42 -3.69 -8.40 -5.00
CA ILE A 42 -4.00 -6.97 -5.15
C ILE A 42 -2.75 -6.12 -5.35
N SER A 43 -1.60 -6.61 -4.91
CA SER A 43 -0.33 -5.90 -5.04
C SER A 43 0.83 -6.88 -5.00
N MET A 44 1.92 -6.49 -5.61
CA MET A 44 3.19 -7.19 -5.60
C MET A 44 4.31 -6.22 -5.23
N LEU A 45 5.28 -6.67 -4.45
CA LEU A 45 6.46 -5.92 -4.07
C LEU A 45 7.71 -6.75 -4.29
N SER A 46 8.69 -6.19 -5.01
CA SER A 46 10.05 -6.72 -4.98
C SER A 46 10.68 -6.41 -3.63
N LEU A 47 11.28 -7.42 -3.03
CA LEU A 47 12.05 -7.28 -1.79
C LEU A 47 13.56 -7.21 -2.08
N ASP A 48 13.94 -6.99 -3.34
CA ASP A 48 15.33 -6.77 -3.71
C ASP A 48 15.80 -5.43 -3.10
N PRO A 49 16.86 -5.42 -2.28
CA PRO A 49 17.38 -4.19 -1.68
C PRO A 49 17.75 -3.11 -2.68
N ALA A 50 18.21 -3.50 -3.89
CA ALA A 50 18.58 -2.56 -4.93
C ALA A 50 17.35 -1.83 -5.50
N GLU A 51 16.25 -2.56 -5.75
CA GLU A 51 15.01 -1.97 -6.24
C GLU A 51 14.30 -1.12 -5.17
N LEU A 52 14.31 -1.58 -3.92
CA LEU A 52 13.76 -0.81 -2.81
C LEU A 52 14.51 0.51 -2.58
N ALA A 53 15.82 0.53 -2.77
CA ALA A 53 16.62 1.74 -2.70
C ALA A 53 16.36 2.69 -3.88
N ALA A 54 16.20 2.18 -5.10
CA ALA A 54 15.92 2.95 -6.29
C ALA A 54 14.54 3.65 -6.25
N GLY A 55 13.54 3.02 -5.66
CA GLY A 55 12.20 3.61 -5.49
C GLY A 55 12.13 4.79 -4.49
N GLN A 56 13.21 5.09 -3.76
CA GLN A 56 13.28 6.17 -2.79
C GLN A 56 14.01 7.43 -3.29
N THR A 57 14.55 7.45 -4.51
CA THR A 57 15.20 8.65 -5.03
C THR A 57 14.14 9.72 -5.29
N PRO A 58 14.20 10.89 -4.60
CA PRO A 58 13.39 12.03 -4.98
C PRO A 58 13.82 12.47 -6.38
N SER A 59 12.88 12.63 -7.29
CA SER A 59 13.10 13.26 -8.59
C SER A 59 13.39 14.75 -8.40
N SER A 60 14.62 15.08 -8.05
CA SER A 60 15.18 16.42 -8.20
C SER A 60 16.41 16.27 -9.07
N GLY A 61 16.26 16.78 -10.32
CA GLY A 61 17.39 16.94 -11.20
C GLY A 61 18.43 17.85 -10.56
N ASP A 62 19.58 17.28 -10.25
CA ASP A 62 20.84 18.00 -10.32
C ASP A 62 21.95 16.98 -10.54
N SER A 63 22.59 17.14 -11.71
CA SER A 63 23.73 16.34 -12.12
C SER A 63 24.97 16.94 -11.49
N SER A 64 25.55 16.26 -10.51
CA SER A 64 27.02 16.15 -10.33
C SER A 64 27.34 15.53 -8.97
N ASN A 65 27.80 14.35 -8.97
CA ASN A 65 28.99 13.78 -8.34
C ASN A 65 28.85 12.27 -8.19
N LYS A 66 29.63 11.57 -8.99
CA LYS A 66 29.91 10.15 -8.82
C LYS A 66 30.62 9.95 -7.47
N SER A 67 29.94 9.34 -6.52
CA SER A 67 30.56 8.61 -5.45
C SER A 67 29.73 7.37 -5.18
N THR A 68 30.22 6.25 -5.68
CA THR A 68 29.67 4.91 -5.45
C THR A 68 29.77 4.57 -3.95
N ARG A 69 28.79 5.00 -3.16
CA ARG A 69 28.55 4.45 -1.84
C ARG A 69 27.51 3.36 -1.99
N GLN A 70 27.96 2.13 -2.05
CA GLN A 70 27.13 0.94 -1.80
C GLN A 70 26.54 1.09 -0.39
N THR A 71 25.34 1.64 -0.30
CA THR A 71 24.54 1.58 0.92
C THR A 71 23.98 0.16 0.99
N ARG A 72 24.71 -0.73 1.67
CA ARG A 72 24.14 -1.99 2.16
C ARG A 72 22.99 -1.62 3.09
N LEU A 73 21.75 -1.75 2.59
CA LEU A 73 20.57 -1.78 3.42
C LEU A 73 20.61 -3.09 4.23
N SER A 74 21.20 -3.02 5.42
CA SER A 74 21.09 -4.12 6.37
C SER A 74 19.68 -4.07 6.97
N PHE A 75 18.88 -5.09 6.73
CA PHE A 75 17.57 -5.30 7.37
C PHE A 75 17.67 -5.51 8.90
N ALA A 76 18.86 -5.40 9.47
CA ALA A 76 19.19 -5.75 10.85
C ALA A 76 19.53 -4.56 11.76
N ASP A 77 19.29 -3.30 11.33
CA ASP A 77 19.49 -2.15 12.20
C ASP A 77 18.17 -1.72 12.84
N ASP A 78 17.89 -2.24 14.02
CA ASP A 78 16.69 -1.98 14.83
C ASP A 78 16.55 -0.51 15.30
N ASN A 79 17.43 0.40 14.89
CA ASN A 79 17.48 1.77 15.42
C ASN A 79 17.57 2.92 14.40
N LYS A 80 17.44 2.69 13.09
CA LYS A 80 17.34 3.76 12.08
C LYS A 80 16.36 3.34 10.98
N GLY A 81 15.10 3.74 11.13
CA GLY A 81 14.13 3.95 10.07
C GLY A 81 14.17 2.94 8.91
N GLY A 82 13.98 1.65 9.16
CA GLY A 82 13.83 0.66 8.09
C GLY A 82 12.64 1.00 7.19
N LEU A 83 12.63 0.45 5.97
CA LEU A 83 11.52 0.62 5.03
C LEU A 83 10.22 0.11 5.64
N GLU A 84 9.18 0.91 5.56
CA GLU A 84 7.85 0.57 6.03
C GLU A 84 6.87 0.45 4.87
N GLY A 85 5.94 -0.49 5.00
CA GLY A 85 4.77 -0.61 4.16
C GLY A 85 3.51 -0.22 4.91
N MET A 86 2.47 0.13 4.15
CA MET A 86 1.13 0.42 4.65
C MET A 86 0.11 -0.47 3.95
N ILE A 87 -0.81 -1.03 4.73
CA ILE A 87 -1.92 -1.84 4.23
C ILE A 87 -3.23 -1.29 4.79
N ILE A 88 -4.25 -1.17 3.93
CA ILE A 88 -5.54 -0.57 4.29
C ILE A 88 -6.68 -1.43 3.74
N GLY A 89 -7.68 -1.70 4.60
CA GLY A 89 -8.92 -2.39 4.26
C GLY A 89 -10.03 -1.43 3.79
N GLY A 90 -11.03 -1.98 3.13
CA GLY A 90 -12.17 -1.25 2.58
C GLY A 90 -13.03 -0.55 3.63
N SER A 91 -13.03 -1.04 4.87
CA SER A 91 -13.69 -0.40 6.01
C SER A 91 -12.94 0.81 6.58
N GLY A 92 -11.78 1.19 5.98
CA GLY A 92 -10.99 2.34 6.40
C GLY A 92 -10.11 2.11 7.62
N TYR A 93 -9.83 0.86 7.97
CA TYR A 93 -8.83 0.47 8.95
C TYR A 93 -7.52 0.13 8.24
N GLY A 94 -6.40 0.43 8.89
CA GLY A 94 -5.08 0.15 8.35
C GLY A 94 -3.96 0.37 9.34
N PHE A 95 -2.76 -0.01 8.95
CA PHE A 95 -1.56 0.12 9.77
C PHE A 95 -0.30 0.15 8.90
N ARG A 96 0.78 0.64 9.50
CA ARG A 96 2.14 0.54 8.97
C ARG A 96 2.82 -0.70 9.54
N PHE A 97 3.74 -1.25 8.81
CA PHE A 97 4.58 -2.35 9.30
C PHE A 97 5.97 -2.29 8.67
N PRO A 98 7.02 -2.73 9.39
CA PRO A 98 8.37 -2.77 8.85
C PRO A 98 8.48 -3.88 7.78
N LEU A 99 9.13 -3.59 6.65
CA LEU A 99 9.31 -4.58 5.57
C LEU A 99 10.18 -5.77 6.01
N SER A 100 11.01 -5.59 7.05
CA SER A 100 11.76 -6.67 7.67
C SER A 100 10.88 -7.83 8.17
N ASN A 101 9.59 -7.57 8.39
CA ASN A 101 8.60 -8.60 8.75
C ASN A 101 8.17 -9.48 7.55
N LEU A 102 8.54 -9.11 6.32
CA LEU A 102 8.21 -9.88 5.12
C LEU A 102 9.25 -10.98 4.87
N ILE A 103 9.26 -11.97 5.77
CA ILE A 103 10.10 -13.17 5.63
C ILE A 103 9.45 -14.20 4.73
N GLU A 104 10.25 -15.09 4.14
CA GLU A 104 9.77 -16.19 3.30
C GLU A 104 8.66 -16.98 4.00
N THR A 105 7.58 -17.27 3.26
CA THR A 105 6.41 -17.97 3.77
C THR A 105 6.30 -19.37 3.19
N THR A 106 5.54 -20.23 3.87
CA THR A 106 5.09 -21.50 3.29
C THR A 106 4.07 -21.28 2.18
N ARG A 107 3.66 -22.33 1.48
CA ARG A 107 2.61 -22.27 0.45
C ARG A 107 1.26 -21.75 0.96
N SER A 108 1.01 -21.81 2.26
CA SER A 108 -0.21 -21.30 2.90
C SER A 108 -0.15 -19.79 3.17
N GLY A 109 0.99 -19.14 2.92
CA GLY A 109 1.18 -17.73 3.21
C GLY A 109 1.18 -17.41 4.70
N ARG A 110 1.09 -16.13 5.01
CA ARG A 110 0.99 -15.60 6.37
C ARG A 110 -0.08 -14.52 6.44
N LYS A 111 -0.87 -14.54 7.50
CA LYS A 111 -1.83 -13.46 7.74
C LYS A 111 -1.08 -12.18 8.12
N LEU A 112 -1.32 -11.12 7.37
CA LEU A 112 -0.78 -9.78 7.62
C LEU A 112 -1.87 -8.88 8.21
N MET A 113 -3.06 -8.84 7.58
CA MET A 113 -4.17 -8.00 8.02
C MET A 113 -5.37 -8.84 8.44
N THR A 114 -5.97 -8.49 9.59
CA THR A 114 -7.25 -9.06 10.04
C THR A 114 -8.38 -8.16 9.56
N LEU A 115 -9.31 -8.72 8.81
CA LEU A 115 -10.47 -8.04 8.25
C LEU A 115 -11.72 -8.40 9.04
N LYS A 116 -12.73 -7.53 9.05
CA LYS A 116 -14.05 -7.78 9.65
C LYS A 116 -15.07 -8.19 8.60
N GLY A 117 -15.80 -9.28 8.87
CA GLY A 117 -16.84 -9.76 7.96
C GLY A 117 -16.30 -9.99 6.54
N ASP A 118 -17.00 -9.44 5.56
CA ASP A 118 -16.67 -9.55 4.13
C ASP A 118 -15.74 -8.44 3.61
N ASP A 119 -15.11 -7.67 4.53
CA ASP A 119 -14.18 -6.62 4.14
C ASP A 119 -12.98 -7.18 3.36
N LYS A 120 -12.40 -6.34 2.51
CA LYS A 120 -11.26 -6.70 1.66
C LYS A 120 -10.17 -5.66 1.79
N VAL A 121 -8.93 -6.09 1.62
CA VAL A 121 -7.81 -5.15 1.48
C VAL A 121 -7.99 -4.37 0.18
N VAL A 122 -7.93 -3.04 0.28
CA VAL A 122 -7.97 -2.12 -0.88
C VAL A 122 -6.62 -2.02 -1.55
N GLY A 123 -5.55 -2.01 -0.76
CA GLY A 123 -4.21 -1.93 -1.33
C GLY A 123 -3.10 -2.00 -0.29
N PHE A 124 -1.91 -2.10 -0.84
CA PHE A 124 -0.63 -1.97 -0.16
C PHE A 124 0.18 -0.87 -0.86
N SER A 125 0.96 -0.11 -0.10
CA SER A 125 1.93 0.87 -0.63
C SER A 125 3.16 0.94 0.27
N LEU A 126 4.32 1.20 -0.33
CA LEU A 126 5.49 1.66 0.42
C LEU A 126 5.23 3.06 0.98
N ILE A 127 5.82 3.37 2.13
CA ILE A 127 5.76 4.72 2.70
C ILE A 127 6.86 5.55 2.04
N THR A 128 6.44 6.40 1.09
CA THR A 128 7.32 7.27 0.30
C THR A 128 7.10 8.76 0.60
N GLY A 129 6.27 9.08 1.60
CA GLY A 129 5.94 10.44 1.97
C GLY A 129 5.39 10.54 3.39
N ASP A 130 5.12 11.76 3.82
CA ASP A 130 4.67 12.09 5.18
C ASP A 130 3.16 12.25 5.34
N HIS A 131 2.40 12.22 4.22
CA HIS A 131 0.95 12.35 4.20
C HIS A 131 0.27 11.19 3.50
N LEU A 132 -0.85 10.77 4.06
CA LEU A 132 -1.75 9.75 3.53
C LEU A 132 -3.05 10.42 3.08
N PHE A 133 -3.32 10.39 1.79
CA PHE A 133 -4.62 10.73 1.24
C PHE A 133 -5.47 9.47 1.09
N MET A 134 -6.73 9.55 1.47
CA MET A 134 -7.72 8.48 1.30
C MET A 134 -9.00 9.05 0.73
N ALA A 135 -9.65 8.33 -0.16
CA ALA A 135 -10.96 8.69 -0.68
C ALA A 135 -11.96 7.53 -0.58
N SER A 136 -13.19 7.87 -0.20
CA SER A 136 -14.30 6.92 -0.18
C SER A 136 -15.07 6.94 -1.49
N ASP A 137 -15.74 5.84 -1.80
CA ASP A 137 -16.56 5.67 -3.00
C ASP A 137 -17.69 6.71 -3.09
N ASN A 138 -18.21 7.19 -1.95
CA ASN A 138 -19.26 8.21 -1.89
C ASN A 138 -18.74 9.66 -2.04
N GLY A 139 -17.50 9.84 -2.49
CA GLY A 139 -16.95 11.16 -2.86
C GLY A 139 -16.37 11.98 -1.73
N LYS A 140 -16.09 11.40 -0.57
CA LYS A 140 -15.34 12.08 0.51
C LYS A 140 -13.86 11.75 0.44
N GLY A 141 -13.02 12.69 0.87
CA GLY A 141 -11.57 12.47 0.99
C GLY A 141 -10.98 13.13 2.22
N ILE A 142 -9.89 12.57 2.71
CA ILE A 142 -9.17 13.02 3.90
C ILE A 142 -7.67 12.94 3.65
N VAL A 143 -6.92 13.89 4.21
CA VAL A 143 -5.45 13.84 4.31
C VAL A 143 -5.08 13.80 5.78
N ILE A 144 -4.27 12.82 6.16
CA ILE A 144 -3.74 12.67 7.52
C ILE A 144 -2.22 12.51 7.48
N PRO A 145 -1.50 12.90 8.55
CA PRO A 145 -0.08 12.57 8.69
C PRO A 145 0.12 11.06 8.80
N VAL A 146 1.16 10.54 8.15
CA VAL A 146 1.49 9.10 8.17
C VAL A 146 1.89 8.62 9.56
N ASP A 147 2.50 9.47 10.37
CA ASP A 147 2.91 9.18 11.75
C ASP A 147 1.73 8.84 12.68
N GLN A 148 0.53 9.33 12.36
CA GLN A 148 -0.69 8.96 13.11
C GLN A 148 -1.19 7.55 12.82
N VAL A 149 -0.68 6.89 11.78
CA VAL A 149 -1.03 5.50 11.47
C VAL A 149 -0.24 4.57 12.39
N SER A 150 -0.92 3.66 13.06
CA SER A 150 -0.29 2.71 14.00
C SER A 150 0.75 1.84 13.30
N LEU A 151 1.91 1.65 13.92
CA LEU A 151 2.92 0.69 13.49
C LEU A 151 2.66 -0.65 14.18
N LEU A 152 2.52 -1.72 13.41
CA LEU A 152 2.35 -3.08 13.92
C LEU A 152 3.48 -3.98 13.43
N THR A 153 3.98 -4.82 14.32
CA THR A 153 5.00 -5.83 14.01
C THR A 153 4.40 -7.21 13.71
N GLY A 154 3.12 -7.40 13.98
CA GLY A 154 2.38 -8.64 13.77
C GLY A 154 1.08 -8.44 13.00
N ALA A 155 0.34 -9.53 12.79
CA ALA A 155 -0.97 -9.48 12.17
C ALA A 155 -1.97 -8.69 13.02
N GLY A 156 -2.75 -7.80 12.37
CA GLY A 156 -3.73 -7.00 13.07
C GLY A 156 -4.72 -6.31 12.13
N MET A 157 -5.69 -5.62 12.68
CA MET A 157 -6.63 -4.79 11.94
C MET A 157 -6.13 -3.34 11.81
N GLY A 158 -5.21 -2.94 12.70
CA GLY A 158 -4.74 -1.57 12.79
C GLY A 158 -5.74 -0.62 13.42
N SER A 159 -5.59 0.66 13.11
CA SER A 159 -6.45 1.73 13.62
C SER A 159 -7.39 2.24 12.54
N ARG A 160 -8.51 2.85 12.95
CA ARG A 160 -9.40 3.54 12.03
C ARG A 160 -8.71 4.79 11.49
N LEU A 161 -8.51 4.86 10.19
CA LEU A 161 -7.86 5.98 9.50
C LEU A 161 -8.88 6.98 8.97
N ILE A 162 -10.00 6.49 8.43
CA ILE A 162 -11.13 7.28 7.95
C ILE A 162 -12.43 6.70 8.51
N LYS A 163 -13.40 7.55 8.87
CA LYS A 163 -14.75 7.13 9.27
C LYS A 163 -15.64 7.07 8.03
N LEU A 164 -15.97 5.87 7.60
CA LEU A 164 -16.87 5.59 6.50
C LEU A 164 -18.30 5.37 7.02
N ILE A 165 -19.29 5.98 6.37
CA ILE A 165 -20.72 5.84 6.70
C ILE A 165 -21.42 5.41 5.41
N ASN A 166 -21.95 4.20 5.39
CA ASN A 166 -22.61 3.58 4.23
C ASN A 166 -21.76 3.71 2.95
N SER A 167 -20.45 3.50 3.09
CA SER A 167 -19.47 3.66 2.01
C SER A 167 -18.24 2.81 2.28
N SER A 168 -17.46 2.57 1.25
CA SER A 168 -16.20 1.85 1.30
C SER A 168 -15.05 2.76 0.87
N LEU A 169 -13.84 2.39 1.25
CA LEU A 169 -12.64 3.05 0.76
C LEU A 169 -12.46 2.73 -0.73
N ALA A 170 -12.37 3.75 -1.57
CA ALA A 170 -12.09 3.59 -3.00
C ALA A 170 -10.60 3.44 -3.31
N GLY A 171 -9.75 4.00 -2.45
CA GLY A 171 -8.30 3.91 -2.58
C GLY A 171 -7.58 4.93 -1.71
N PHE A 172 -6.25 4.88 -1.77
CA PHE A 172 -5.38 5.77 -1.02
C PHE A 172 -4.06 6.03 -1.76
N LYS A 173 -3.40 7.12 -1.39
CA LYS A 173 -2.08 7.50 -1.91
C LYS A 173 -1.23 8.07 -0.78
N ILE A 174 0.05 7.68 -0.75
CA ILE A 174 1.05 8.24 0.14
C ILE A 174 1.94 9.17 -0.67
N ALA A 175 2.13 10.39 -0.19
CA ALA A 175 3.02 11.37 -0.81
C ALA A 175 3.41 12.45 0.21
N ASN A 176 4.32 13.34 -0.17
CA ASN A 176 4.62 14.53 0.61
C ASN A 176 3.46 15.53 0.55
N LYS A 177 3.44 16.51 1.46
CA LYS A 177 2.40 17.54 1.54
C LYS A 177 2.08 18.25 0.21
N ASN A 178 3.06 18.42 -0.66
CA ASN A 178 2.89 19.00 -1.98
C ASN A 178 2.53 17.96 -3.06
N GLY A 179 2.34 16.71 -2.68
CA GLY A 179 1.96 15.64 -3.58
C GLY A 179 0.54 15.79 -4.11
N HIS A 180 0.20 14.92 -5.04
CA HIS A 180 -1.13 14.88 -5.63
C HIS A 180 -1.57 13.44 -5.85
N SER A 181 -2.85 13.26 -6.06
CA SER A 181 -3.46 12.00 -6.44
C SER A 181 -4.44 12.22 -7.58
N THR A 182 -4.61 11.24 -8.43
CA THR A 182 -5.62 11.22 -9.49
C THR A 182 -6.78 10.36 -9.04
N LEU A 183 -7.97 10.94 -9.00
CA LEU A 183 -9.22 10.21 -8.73
C LEU A 183 -9.85 9.81 -10.03
N THR A 184 -10.26 8.55 -10.13
CA THR A 184 -11.10 8.06 -11.23
C THR A 184 -12.54 7.91 -10.73
N PHE A 185 -13.49 8.38 -11.53
CA PHE A 185 -14.92 8.31 -11.22
C PHE A 185 -15.61 7.20 -12.01
N ASP A 186 -16.87 6.90 -11.63
CA ASP A 186 -17.74 5.91 -12.27
C ASP A 186 -17.99 6.20 -13.77
N ASP A 187 -17.97 7.47 -14.20
CA ASP A 187 -18.04 7.88 -15.60
C ASP A 187 -16.68 7.84 -16.33
N ARG A 188 -15.66 7.21 -15.75
CA ARG A 188 -14.27 7.10 -16.24
C ARG A 188 -13.52 8.43 -16.37
N LYS A 189 -14.12 9.53 -15.92
CA LYS A 189 -13.41 10.82 -15.86
C LYS A 189 -12.43 10.81 -14.70
N THR A 190 -11.37 11.58 -14.84
CA THR A 190 -10.35 11.72 -13.81
C THR A 190 -10.31 13.15 -13.28
N LYS A 191 -9.87 13.30 -12.04
CA LYS A 191 -9.64 14.60 -11.38
C LYS A 191 -8.35 14.53 -10.57
N LYS A 192 -7.45 15.46 -10.84
CA LYS A 192 -6.24 15.64 -10.02
C LYS A 192 -6.58 16.41 -8.76
N ILE A 193 -6.14 15.91 -7.62
CA ILE A 193 -6.28 16.51 -6.29
C ILE A 193 -4.90 16.75 -5.71
N ASN A 194 -4.59 17.99 -5.33
CA ASN A 194 -3.35 18.27 -4.61
C ASN A 194 -3.60 18.14 -3.10
N PHE A 195 -2.68 17.56 -2.38
CA PHE A 195 -2.83 17.36 -0.93
C PHE A 195 -2.89 18.68 -0.17
N LYS A 196 -2.18 19.72 -0.65
CA LYS A 196 -2.22 21.07 -0.07
C LYS A 196 -3.60 21.73 -0.10
N ASP A 197 -4.47 21.33 -1.04
CA ASP A 197 -5.82 21.89 -1.19
C ASP A 197 -6.83 21.26 -0.22
N ILE A 198 -6.41 20.20 0.49
CA ILE A 198 -7.19 19.52 1.51
C ILE A 198 -6.57 19.80 2.87
N ARG A 199 -7.39 20.28 3.80
CA ARG A 199 -6.93 20.48 5.18
C ARG A 199 -6.48 19.15 5.77
N VAL A 200 -5.24 19.11 6.26
CA VAL A 200 -4.71 17.98 7.02
C VAL A 200 -5.47 17.87 8.34
N THR A 201 -5.96 16.69 8.64
CA THR A 201 -6.76 16.41 9.84
C THR A 201 -6.22 15.20 10.60
N ASN A 202 -6.77 14.94 11.76
CA ASN A 202 -6.46 13.72 12.51
C ASN A 202 -7.14 12.50 11.90
N ARG A 203 -6.55 11.31 12.12
CA ARG A 203 -7.13 10.03 11.72
C ARG A 203 -8.52 9.83 12.31
N GLY A 204 -9.36 9.03 11.62
CA GLY A 204 -10.71 8.70 12.07
C GLY A 204 -11.76 9.76 11.75
N GLY A 205 -11.40 10.85 11.08
CA GLY A 205 -12.35 11.83 10.56
C GLY A 205 -13.16 11.32 9.38
N GLN A 206 -14.26 12.01 9.03
CA GLN A 206 -15.09 11.65 7.85
C GLN A 206 -14.55 12.22 6.54
N GLY A 207 -13.56 13.13 6.62
CA GLY A 207 -13.06 13.84 5.46
C GLY A 207 -14.00 14.95 4.96
N ILE A 208 -13.62 15.56 3.85
CA ILE A 208 -14.37 16.61 3.14
C ILE A 208 -15.00 16.06 1.87
N ILE A 209 -16.02 16.71 1.35
CA ILE A 209 -16.66 16.34 0.08
C ILE A 209 -15.78 16.80 -1.07
N ILE A 210 -15.29 15.86 -1.88
CA ILE A 210 -14.53 16.10 -3.12
C ILE A 210 -15.45 15.99 -4.33
N SER A 211 -16.42 15.08 -4.29
CA SER A 211 -17.43 14.87 -5.32
C SER A 211 -18.80 14.68 -4.68
N LYS A 212 -19.81 15.44 -5.14
CA LYS A 212 -21.20 15.32 -4.64
C LYS A 212 -22.07 14.36 -5.45
N ARG A 213 -21.73 14.10 -6.72
CA ARG A 213 -22.61 13.42 -7.67
C ARG A 213 -22.01 12.15 -8.28
N LYS A 214 -20.70 11.97 -8.19
CA LYS A 214 -20.00 10.86 -8.85
C LYS A 214 -19.30 10.01 -7.80
N LYS A 215 -19.38 8.71 -8.00
CA LYS A 215 -18.65 7.75 -7.17
C LYS A 215 -17.17 7.74 -7.57
N ILE A 216 -16.30 7.66 -6.57
CA ILE A 216 -14.86 7.45 -6.80
C ILE A 216 -14.64 5.94 -6.89
N THR A 217 -13.98 5.51 -7.95
CA THR A 217 -13.71 4.08 -8.23
C THR A 217 -12.25 3.71 -8.03
N ALA A 218 -11.33 4.68 -8.18
CA ALA A 218 -9.91 4.46 -7.94
C ALA A 218 -9.19 5.74 -7.49
N VAL A 219 -8.05 5.56 -6.83
CA VAL A 219 -7.12 6.59 -6.35
C VAL A 219 -5.70 6.18 -6.77
N GLU A 220 -5.03 7.02 -7.56
CA GLU A 220 -3.68 6.79 -8.09
C GLU A 220 -2.70 7.91 -7.71
#